data_e1b855128751beaf818f0780b471f667
#
_entry.id   e1b855128751beaf818f0780b471f667
#
_cell.length_a   1.000
_cell.length_b   1.000
_cell.length_c   1.000
_cell.angle_alpha   90.00
_cell.angle_beta   90.00
_cell.angle_gamma   90.00
#
_symmetry.space_group_name_H-M   'P 1'
#
loop_
_entity.id
_entity.type
_entity.pdbx_description
1 polymer ?
#
loop_
_entity_poly.entity_id
_entity_poly.type
_entity_poly.pdbx_seq_one_letter_code
_entity_poly.pdbx_strand_id
1 'polypeptide(L)'
;VLTANAPETSDNDFTGKDFQARNNNELVAVYGNFVNRALQLTQKYYEGIVPVCGELTDYDLQTLAEFKDVKARMERLLDDFKFRDAQKEAMNLARIGNKYIADCEPWKVIKTDPERVKTIIYLSLQLTANLAIAFEPFLPFSSQRLRGMLCMDSFDWAELGSTDLLPAGKRLATPELLFEKIEDDAIQAQTDRLARIKKENEAAERKAAPIKETIDFEAFEKLDIRVGKVLECEPVKKSDKLLFFKIDDGLGG
;
A
#
# COMPACT_ATOMS: atom_id res chain seq x y z
N VAL A 1 3.08 -1.44 -4.83
CA VAL A 1 3.63 -1.11 -6.15
C VAL A 1 4.94 -0.35 -6.02
N LEU A 2 4.99 0.78 -5.27
CA LEU A 2 6.22 1.57 -5.11
C LEU A 2 7.39 0.71 -4.64
N THR A 3 7.20 -0.08 -3.59
CA THR A 3 8.24 -1.00 -3.09
C THR A 3 8.60 -2.09 -4.10
N ALA A 4 7.61 -2.68 -4.78
CA ALA A 4 7.85 -3.73 -5.78
C ALA A 4 8.62 -3.23 -7.01
N ASN A 5 8.55 -1.93 -7.28
CA ASN A 5 9.25 -1.23 -8.34
C ASN A 5 10.34 -0.29 -7.80
N ALA A 6 10.82 -0.50 -6.57
CA ALA A 6 11.85 0.33 -5.99
C ALA A 6 13.10 0.37 -6.91
N PRO A 7 13.68 1.54 -7.17
CA PRO A 7 14.84 1.70 -8.05
C PRO A 7 16.13 1.32 -7.32
N GLU A 8 16.21 0.06 -6.85
CA GLU A 8 17.36 -0.45 -6.08
C GLU A 8 18.62 -0.59 -6.94
N THR A 9 18.46 -0.92 -8.22
CA THR A 9 19.60 -1.18 -9.13
C THR A 9 19.47 -0.49 -10.49
N SER A 10 18.31 0.04 -10.83
CA SER A 10 18.03 0.72 -12.11
C SER A 10 16.82 1.61 -11.97
N ASP A 11 16.74 2.64 -12.80
CA ASP A 11 15.56 3.51 -12.88
C ASP A 11 14.31 2.71 -13.21
N ASN A 12 13.18 3.19 -12.71
CA ASN A 12 11.91 2.52 -12.91
C ASN A 12 10.78 3.53 -13.15
N ASP A 13 9.92 3.21 -14.09
CA ASP A 13 8.76 4.04 -14.44
C ASP A 13 7.49 3.53 -13.75
N PHE A 14 6.64 4.47 -13.34
CA PHE A 14 5.30 4.17 -12.86
C PHE A 14 4.29 4.23 -14.00
N THR A 15 3.58 3.15 -14.24
CA THR A 15 2.45 3.12 -15.16
C THR A 15 1.16 2.67 -14.46
N GLY A 16 0.02 3.25 -14.89
CA GLY A 16 -1.28 2.85 -14.35
C GLY A 16 -1.60 1.37 -14.61
N LYS A 17 -1.16 0.84 -15.75
CA LYS A 17 -1.36 -0.59 -16.11
C LYS A 17 -0.53 -1.52 -15.22
N ASP A 18 0.73 -1.20 -14.90
CA ASP A 18 1.53 -2.00 -13.97
C ASP A 18 0.94 -1.95 -12.55
N PHE A 19 0.48 -0.76 -12.12
CA PHE A 19 -0.21 -0.60 -10.86
C PHE A 19 -1.46 -1.51 -10.78
N GLN A 20 -2.32 -1.47 -11.79
CA GLN A 20 -3.51 -2.32 -11.90
C GLN A 20 -3.16 -3.81 -11.88
N ALA A 21 -2.19 -4.22 -12.71
CA ALA A 21 -1.78 -5.62 -12.82
C ALA A 21 -1.24 -6.16 -11.47
N ARG A 22 -0.40 -5.41 -10.77
CA ARG A 22 0.10 -5.80 -9.45
C ARG A 22 -0.99 -5.84 -8.40
N ASN A 23 -1.88 -4.84 -8.37
CA ASN A 23 -3.02 -4.88 -7.45
C ASN A 23 -3.88 -6.12 -7.70
N ASN A 24 -4.28 -6.34 -8.95
CA ASN A 24 -5.24 -7.40 -9.28
C ASN A 24 -4.64 -8.81 -9.17
N ASN A 25 -3.39 -9.01 -9.62
CA ASN A 25 -2.78 -10.33 -9.69
C ASN A 25 -2.04 -10.72 -8.39
N GLU A 26 -1.57 -9.75 -7.59
CA GLU A 26 -0.85 -10.05 -6.36
C GLU A 26 -1.70 -9.76 -5.12
N LEU A 27 -2.18 -8.52 -4.94
CA LEU A 27 -2.93 -8.16 -3.73
C LEU A 27 -4.32 -8.80 -3.70
N VAL A 28 -5.08 -8.72 -4.79
CA VAL A 28 -6.44 -9.30 -4.83
C VAL A 28 -6.36 -10.82 -4.98
N ALA A 29 -5.67 -11.32 -6.03
CA ALA A 29 -5.73 -12.72 -6.40
C ALA A 29 -4.91 -13.64 -5.47
N VAL A 30 -3.90 -13.13 -4.78
CA VAL A 30 -3.06 -13.94 -3.88
C VAL A 30 -3.32 -13.59 -2.43
N TYR A 31 -2.95 -12.38 -1.99
CA TYR A 31 -3.06 -12.00 -0.58
C TYR A 31 -4.53 -11.92 -0.12
N GLY A 32 -5.33 -11.11 -0.77
CA GLY A 32 -6.74 -10.93 -0.44
C GLY A 32 -7.55 -12.22 -0.57
N ASN A 33 -7.27 -13.03 -1.59
CA ASN A 33 -7.93 -14.31 -1.79
C ASN A 33 -7.66 -15.28 -0.63
N PHE A 34 -6.40 -15.40 -0.17
CA PHE A 34 -6.07 -16.25 0.97
C PHE A 34 -6.78 -15.78 2.25
N VAL A 35 -6.65 -14.49 2.58
CA VAL A 35 -7.29 -13.90 3.76
C VAL A 35 -8.81 -14.13 3.74
N ASN A 36 -9.44 -13.81 2.61
CA ASN A 36 -10.88 -13.97 2.46
C ASN A 36 -11.30 -15.43 2.64
N ARG A 37 -10.57 -16.39 2.03
CA ARG A 37 -10.88 -17.83 2.18
C ARG A 37 -10.75 -18.29 3.62
N ALA A 38 -9.66 -17.94 4.32
CA ALA A 38 -9.45 -18.31 5.71
C ALA A 38 -10.57 -17.77 6.62
N LEU A 39 -10.90 -16.49 6.49
CA LEU A 39 -11.94 -15.85 7.30
C LEU A 39 -13.35 -16.35 6.96
N GLN A 40 -13.69 -16.50 5.67
CA GLN A 40 -15.00 -16.98 5.24
C GLN A 40 -15.24 -18.45 5.64
N LEU A 41 -14.22 -19.31 5.57
CA LEU A 41 -14.34 -20.68 6.03
C LEU A 41 -14.50 -20.75 7.56
N THR A 42 -13.81 -19.88 8.30
CA THR A 42 -14.00 -19.75 9.75
C THR A 42 -15.40 -19.28 10.08
N GLN A 43 -15.90 -18.28 9.38
CA GLN A 43 -17.28 -17.80 9.56
C GLN A 43 -18.30 -18.88 9.26
N LYS A 44 -18.10 -19.62 8.18
CA LYS A 44 -19.04 -20.64 7.70
C LYS A 44 -19.11 -21.87 8.58
N TYR A 45 -17.97 -22.36 9.09
CA TYR A 45 -17.91 -23.62 9.80
C TYR A 45 -17.84 -23.48 11.32
N TYR A 46 -17.39 -22.32 11.80
CA TYR A 46 -17.14 -22.06 13.23
C TYR A 46 -17.71 -20.72 13.71
N GLU A 47 -18.66 -20.13 12.98
CA GLU A 47 -19.34 -18.87 13.37
C GLU A 47 -18.38 -17.72 13.71
N GLY A 48 -17.22 -17.67 13.04
CA GLY A 48 -16.19 -16.69 13.30
C GLY A 48 -15.37 -16.93 14.57
N ILE A 49 -15.43 -18.12 15.15
CA ILE A 49 -14.64 -18.49 16.34
C ILE A 49 -13.41 -19.28 15.87
N VAL A 50 -12.24 -18.92 16.38
CA VAL A 50 -10.99 -19.64 16.12
C VAL A 50 -11.12 -21.07 16.70
N PRO A 51 -11.04 -22.12 15.86
CA PRO A 51 -11.19 -23.50 16.36
C PRO A 51 -9.97 -23.94 17.15
N VAL A 52 -10.13 -25.02 17.94
CA VAL A 52 -9.01 -25.68 18.64
C VAL A 52 -8.16 -26.40 17.61
N CYS A 53 -6.83 -26.25 17.69
CA CYS A 53 -5.90 -27.04 16.90
C CYS A 53 -5.89 -28.51 17.41
N GLY A 54 -6.08 -29.44 16.49
CA GLY A 54 -5.92 -30.89 16.78
C GLY A 54 -4.51 -31.39 16.45
N GLU A 55 -4.38 -32.67 16.19
CA GLU A 55 -3.11 -33.29 15.80
C GLU A 55 -2.63 -32.73 14.45
N LEU A 56 -1.31 -32.46 14.37
CA LEU A 56 -0.66 -32.01 13.17
C LEU A 56 -0.20 -33.17 12.31
N THR A 57 -0.48 -33.12 11.03
CA THR A 57 0.09 -34.03 10.03
C THR A 57 1.49 -33.62 9.59
N ASP A 58 2.22 -34.51 8.93
CA ASP A 58 3.52 -34.19 8.35
C ASP A 58 3.44 -33.01 7.39
N TYR A 59 2.34 -32.88 6.65
CA TYR A 59 2.12 -31.74 5.73
C TYR A 59 1.92 -30.40 6.48
N ASP A 60 1.25 -30.42 7.62
CA ASP A 60 1.12 -29.25 8.49
C ASP A 60 2.49 -28.82 9.02
N LEU A 61 3.27 -29.77 9.51
CA LEU A 61 4.61 -29.52 10.03
C LEU A 61 5.55 -28.96 8.95
N GLN A 62 5.48 -29.50 7.74
CA GLN A 62 6.21 -28.97 6.59
C GLN A 62 5.79 -27.53 6.28
N THR A 63 4.49 -27.25 6.21
CA THR A 63 3.95 -25.91 5.97
C THR A 63 4.42 -24.93 7.05
N LEU A 64 4.40 -25.32 8.32
CA LEU A 64 4.87 -24.52 9.44
C LEU A 64 6.39 -24.28 9.37
N ALA A 65 7.17 -25.24 8.89
CA ALA A 65 8.61 -25.06 8.71
C ALA A 65 8.92 -24.04 7.63
N GLU A 66 8.26 -24.11 6.46
CA GLU A 66 8.40 -23.12 5.38
C GLU A 66 8.09 -21.69 5.84
N PHE A 67 7.11 -21.56 6.72
CA PHE A 67 6.63 -20.29 7.25
C PHE A 67 7.55 -19.69 8.33
N LYS A 68 8.12 -20.51 9.25
CA LYS A 68 8.98 -20.02 10.34
C LYS A 68 10.22 -19.27 9.84
N ASP A 69 10.77 -19.70 8.71
CA ASP A 69 11.99 -19.11 8.16
C ASP A 69 11.76 -17.75 7.48
N VAL A 70 10.51 -17.37 7.23
CA VAL A 70 10.20 -16.12 6.53
C VAL A 70 10.70 -14.90 7.33
N LYS A 71 10.54 -14.89 8.66
CA LYS A 71 11.03 -13.81 9.51
C LYS A 71 12.52 -13.55 9.30
N ALA A 72 13.34 -14.57 9.46
CA ALA A 72 14.80 -14.42 9.34
C ALA A 72 15.22 -13.98 7.92
N ARG A 73 14.50 -14.46 6.89
CA ARG A 73 14.76 -14.01 5.51
C ARG A 73 14.37 -12.54 5.31
N MET A 74 13.21 -12.14 5.81
CA MET A 74 12.75 -10.76 5.71
C MET A 74 13.66 -9.80 6.48
N GLU A 75 14.05 -10.11 7.71
CA GLU A 75 14.96 -9.29 8.52
C GLU A 75 16.27 -9.04 7.77
N ARG A 76 16.92 -10.09 7.26
CA ARG A 76 18.15 -9.96 6.48
C ARG A 76 17.97 -9.07 5.26
N LEU A 77 16.87 -9.22 4.53
CA LEU A 77 16.60 -8.44 3.33
C LEU A 77 16.29 -6.97 3.65
N LEU A 78 15.62 -6.70 4.76
CA LEU A 78 15.35 -5.34 5.24
C LEU A 78 16.63 -4.65 5.72
N ASP A 79 17.48 -5.37 6.47
CA ASP A 79 18.78 -4.87 6.94
C ASP A 79 19.73 -4.56 5.76
N ASP A 80 19.67 -5.37 4.70
CA ASP A 80 20.41 -5.16 3.45
C ASP A 80 19.75 -4.10 2.53
N PHE A 81 18.68 -3.44 2.94
CA PHE A 81 17.89 -2.48 2.13
C PHE A 81 17.31 -3.07 0.83
N LYS A 82 17.09 -4.38 0.78
CA LYS A 82 16.48 -5.12 -0.35
C LYS A 82 14.96 -5.20 -0.18
N PHE A 83 14.30 -4.05 -0.20
CA PHE A 83 12.86 -3.94 0.10
C PHE A 83 11.98 -4.70 -0.88
N ARG A 84 12.37 -4.75 -2.16
CA ARG A 84 11.67 -5.51 -3.21
C ARG A 84 11.63 -7.00 -2.88
N ASP A 85 12.75 -7.55 -2.47
CA ASP A 85 12.85 -8.98 -2.16
C ASP A 85 12.21 -9.29 -0.81
N ALA A 86 12.31 -8.41 0.20
CA ALA A 86 11.57 -8.54 1.45
C ALA A 86 10.05 -8.58 1.23
N GLN A 87 9.52 -7.72 0.35
CA GLN A 87 8.10 -7.77 -0.02
C GLN A 87 7.71 -9.07 -0.73
N LYS A 88 8.59 -9.64 -1.56
CA LYS A 88 8.35 -10.95 -2.19
C LYS A 88 8.25 -12.07 -1.15
N GLU A 89 9.06 -12.03 -0.09
CA GLU A 89 8.98 -12.98 1.01
C GLU A 89 7.65 -12.84 1.78
N ALA A 90 7.18 -11.62 2.05
CA ALA A 90 5.86 -11.41 2.62
C ALA A 90 4.74 -11.97 1.72
N MET A 91 4.82 -11.77 0.39
CA MET A 91 3.88 -12.36 -0.56
C MET A 91 3.97 -13.88 -0.61
N ASN A 92 5.14 -14.47 -0.34
CA ASN A 92 5.32 -15.91 -0.31
C ASN A 92 4.49 -16.56 0.82
N LEU A 93 4.34 -15.90 1.97
CA LEU A 93 3.43 -16.35 3.03
C LEU A 93 1.99 -16.54 2.52
N ALA A 94 1.48 -15.59 1.75
CA ALA A 94 0.15 -15.69 1.18
C ALA A 94 0.03 -16.83 0.16
N ARG A 95 1.10 -17.12 -0.60
CA ARG A 95 1.15 -18.25 -1.53
C ARG A 95 1.16 -19.59 -0.78
N ILE A 96 1.95 -19.71 0.29
CA ILE A 96 1.97 -20.87 1.17
C ILE A 96 0.56 -21.11 1.72
N GLY A 97 -0.11 -20.09 2.24
CA GLY A 97 -1.46 -20.19 2.75
C GLY A 97 -2.49 -20.63 1.71
N ASN A 98 -2.45 -20.04 0.49
CA ASN A 98 -3.34 -20.45 -0.60
C ASN A 98 -3.12 -21.91 -1.00
N LYS A 99 -1.85 -22.33 -1.12
CA LYS A 99 -1.49 -23.70 -1.44
C LYS A 99 -2.00 -24.63 -0.35
N TYR A 100 -1.75 -24.33 0.91
CA TYR A 100 -2.19 -25.13 2.06
C TYR A 100 -3.71 -25.35 2.07
N ILE A 101 -4.51 -24.27 1.94
CA ILE A 101 -5.99 -24.42 1.88
C ILE A 101 -6.41 -25.22 0.63
N ALA A 102 -5.73 -25.03 -0.50
CA ALA A 102 -6.08 -25.73 -1.74
C ALA A 102 -5.78 -27.24 -1.64
N ASP A 103 -4.63 -27.59 -1.10
CA ASP A 103 -4.20 -29.00 -0.97
C ASP A 103 -5.00 -29.74 0.10
N CYS A 104 -5.34 -29.06 1.22
CA CYS A 104 -6.15 -29.64 2.29
C CYS A 104 -7.65 -29.73 1.98
N GLU A 105 -8.17 -29.01 1.02
CA GLU A 105 -9.58 -29.01 0.57
C GLU A 105 -10.62 -29.03 1.72
N PRO A 106 -10.60 -28.10 2.70
CA PRO A 106 -11.46 -28.18 3.90
C PRO A 106 -12.96 -28.26 3.57
N TRP A 107 -13.39 -27.74 2.42
CA TRP A 107 -14.78 -27.84 1.96
C TRP A 107 -15.22 -29.25 1.57
N LYS A 108 -14.28 -30.16 1.28
CA LYS A 108 -14.53 -31.59 1.06
C LYS A 108 -14.39 -32.34 2.38
N VAL A 109 -13.29 -32.12 3.08
CA VAL A 109 -12.93 -32.83 4.33
C VAL A 109 -13.94 -32.61 5.44
N ILE A 110 -14.62 -31.48 5.52
CA ILE A 110 -15.62 -31.16 6.54
C ILE A 110 -16.75 -32.23 6.65
N LYS A 111 -17.01 -32.92 5.54
CA LYS A 111 -18.07 -33.97 5.50
C LYS A 111 -17.63 -35.32 6.07
N THR A 112 -16.34 -35.59 6.10
CA THR A 112 -15.76 -36.89 6.48
C THR A 112 -14.95 -36.81 7.76
N ASP A 113 -14.25 -35.69 7.98
CA ASP A 113 -13.39 -35.46 9.13
C ASP A 113 -13.48 -33.97 9.59
N PRO A 114 -14.52 -33.62 10.35
CA PRO A 114 -14.66 -32.27 10.88
C PRO A 114 -13.53 -31.85 11.85
N GLU A 115 -12.94 -32.81 12.57
CA GLU A 115 -11.85 -32.53 13.51
C GLU A 115 -10.59 -32.11 12.76
N ARG A 116 -10.30 -32.74 11.64
CA ARG A 116 -9.19 -32.33 10.76
C ARG A 116 -9.38 -30.91 10.24
N VAL A 117 -10.60 -30.49 9.90
CA VAL A 117 -10.90 -29.14 9.42
C VAL A 117 -10.63 -28.10 10.49
N LYS A 118 -10.80 -28.39 11.78
CA LYS A 118 -10.41 -27.44 12.86
C LYS A 118 -8.94 -27.09 12.77
N THR A 119 -8.07 -28.06 12.60
CA THR A 119 -6.62 -27.87 12.47
C THR A 119 -6.28 -27.07 11.21
N ILE A 120 -6.87 -27.41 10.07
CA ILE A 120 -6.64 -26.69 8.80
C ILE A 120 -7.02 -25.20 8.93
N ILE A 121 -8.18 -24.91 9.50
CA ILE A 121 -8.65 -23.53 9.69
C ILE A 121 -7.80 -22.82 10.74
N TYR A 122 -7.46 -23.46 11.87
CA TYR A 122 -6.57 -22.86 12.86
C TYR A 122 -5.25 -22.42 12.25
N LEU A 123 -4.55 -23.30 11.53
CA LEU A 123 -3.28 -22.96 10.89
C LEU A 123 -3.42 -21.89 9.81
N SER A 124 -4.50 -21.91 9.03
CA SER A 124 -4.78 -20.87 8.06
C SER A 124 -4.99 -19.51 8.72
N LEU A 125 -5.60 -19.47 9.89
CA LEU A 125 -5.76 -18.24 10.67
C LEU A 125 -4.43 -17.74 11.25
N GLN A 126 -3.56 -18.64 11.75
CA GLN A 126 -2.21 -18.25 12.19
C GLN A 126 -1.39 -17.66 11.06
N LEU A 127 -1.44 -18.27 9.86
CA LEU A 127 -0.81 -17.72 8.65
C LEU A 127 -1.39 -16.33 8.29
N THR A 128 -2.70 -16.17 8.42
CA THR A 128 -3.38 -14.88 8.18
C THR A 128 -2.92 -13.79 9.16
N ALA A 129 -2.77 -14.13 10.44
CA ALA A 129 -2.27 -13.22 11.47
C ALA A 129 -0.82 -12.79 11.19
N ASN A 130 0.01 -13.73 10.75
CA ASN A 130 1.39 -13.44 10.36
C ASN A 130 1.48 -12.55 9.12
N LEU A 131 0.55 -12.63 8.17
CA LEU A 131 0.49 -11.70 7.04
C LEU A 131 0.25 -10.26 7.50
N ALA A 132 -0.56 -10.05 8.56
CA ALA A 132 -0.77 -8.72 9.11
C ALA A 132 0.53 -8.11 9.67
N ILE A 133 1.42 -8.93 10.23
CA ILE A 133 2.74 -8.51 10.72
C ILE A 133 3.70 -8.28 9.55
N ALA A 134 3.84 -9.28 8.67
CA ALA A 134 4.79 -9.25 7.56
C ALA A 134 4.56 -8.09 6.58
N PHE A 135 3.30 -7.68 6.39
CA PHE A 135 2.94 -6.59 5.48
C PHE A 135 2.89 -5.21 6.13
N GLU A 136 3.03 -5.10 7.44
CA GLU A 136 3.01 -3.79 8.12
C GLU A 136 4.02 -2.78 7.54
N PRO A 137 5.29 -3.15 7.24
CA PRO A 137 6.24 -2.21 6.65
C PRO A 137 5.86 -1.72 5.25
N PHE A 138 5.04 -2.47 4.51
CA PHE A 138 4.71 -2.22 3.11
C PHE A 138 3.29 -1.70 2.91
N LEU A 139 2.34 -2.17 3.71
CA LEU A 139 0.91 -1.91 3.59
C LEU A 139 0.26 -1.67 4.97
N PRO A 140 0.69 -0.63 5.72
CA PRO A 140 0.27 -0.42 7.12
C PRO A 140 -1.25 -0.32 7.27
N PHE A 141 -1.95 0.37 6.37
CA PHE A 141 -3.41 0.50 6.44
C PHE A 141 -4.14 -0.82 6.19
N SER A 142 -3.66 -1.64 5.25
CA SER A 142 -4.23 -2.96 5.00
C SER A 142 -3.94 -3.92 6.16
N SER A 143 -2.74 -3.87 6.74
CA SER A 143 -2.37 -4.62 7.93
C SER A 143 -3.23 -4.24 9.14
N GLN A 144 -3.49 -2.94 9.34
CA GLN A 144 -4.40 -2.46 10.37
C GLN A 144 -5.83 -2.97 10.18
N ARG A 145 -6.35 -2.94 8.94
CA ARG A 145 -7.68 -3.49 8.63
C ARG A 145 -7.73 -4.99 8.90
N LEU A 146 -6.70 -5.74 8.49
CA LEU A 146 -6.63 -7.17 8.73
C LEU A 146 -6.58 -7.49 10.23
N ARG A 147 -5.79 -6.75 11.01
CA ARG A 147 -5.79 -6.88 12.48
C ARG A 147 -7.17 -6.62 13.09
N GLY A 148 -7.88 -5.61 12.58
CA GLY A 148 -9.26 -5.33 12.99
C GLY A 148 -10.19 -6.53 12.76
N MET A 149 -10.11 -7.18 11.59
CA MET A 149 -10.87 -8.39 11.27
C MET A 149 -10.50 -9.58 12.19
N LEU A 150 -9.22 -9.68 12.57
CA LEU A 150 -8.72 -10.72 13.47
C LEU A 150 -8.90 -10.38 14.96
N CYS A 151 -9.43 -9.19 15.28
CA CYS A 151 -9.52 -8.65 16.64
C CYS A 151 -8.17 -8.66 17.38
N MET A 152 -7.09 -8.34 16.68
CA MET A 152 -5.74 -8.21 17.25
C MET A 152 -5.49 -6.72 17.62
N ASP A 153 -5.28 -6.45 18.90
CA ASP A 153 -5.10 -5.08 19.41
C ASP A 153 -3.72 -4.52 19.04
N SER A 154 -2.70 -5.34 19.14
CA SER A 154 -1.31 -5.00 18.82
C SER A 154 -0.58 -6.21 18.24
N PHE A 155 0.60 -5.99 17.69
CA PHE A 155 1.55 -7.03 17.32
C PHE A 155 2.97 -6.52 17.57
N ASP A 156 3.88 -7.45 17.77
CA ASP A 156 5.31 -7.22 17.76
C ASP A 156 5.91 -7.91 16.53
N TRP A 157 6.85 -7.26 15.87
CA TRP A 157 7.63 -7.89 14.79
C TRP A 157 8.31 -9.18 15.26
N ALA A 158 8.69 -9.24 16.54
CA ALA A 158 9.25 -10.44 17.15
C ALA A 158 8.33 -11.67 17.05
N GLU A 159 7.01 -11.45 16.99
CA GLU A 159 5.99 -12.51 16.89
C GLU A 159 5.84 -13.08 15.47
N LEU A 160 6.42 -12.45 14.46
CA LEU A 160 6.40 -12.97 13.09
C LEU A 160 7.02 -14.37 13.07
N GLY A 161 6.30 -15.34 12.52
CA GLY A 161 6.67 -16.75 12.56
C GLY A 161 6.01 -17.54 13.70
N SER A 162 5.27 -16.90 14.59
CA SER A 162 4.52 -17.57 15.65
C SER A 162 3.30 -18.32 15.11
N THR A 163 2.97 -19.44 15.75
CA THR A 163 1.87 -20.34 15.37
C THR A 163 0.68 -20.29 16.34
N ASP A 164 0.68 -19.33 17.25
CA ASP A 164 -0.31 -19.16 18.33
C ASP A 164 -0.74 -17.70 18.56
N LEU A 165 -0.62 -16.85 17.53
CA LEU A 165 -1.04 -15.45 17.56
C LEU A 165 -2.55 -15.28 17.84
N LEU A 166 -3.35 -16.23 17.38
CA LEU A 166 -4.79 -16.23 17.57
C LEU A 166 -5.17 -17.43 18.46
N PRO A 167 -5.50 -17.21 19.74
CA PRO A 167 -5.88 -18.29 20.64
C PRO A 167 -7.21 -18.92 20.23
N ALA A 168 -7.34 -20.21 20.44
CA ALA A 168 -8.60 -20.93 20.25
C ALA A 168 -9.72 -20.32 21.11
N GLY A 169 -10.93 -20.29 20.57
CA GLY A 169 -12.09 -19.66 21.20
C GLY A 169 -12.22 -18.16 20.98
N LYS A 170 -11.20 -17.49 20.41
CA LYS A 170 -11.27 -16.08 20.07
C LYS A 170 -12.32 -15.87 18.97
N ARG A 171 -13.20 -14.88 19.16
CA ARG A 171 -14.16 -14.44 18.13
C ARG A 171 -13.51 -13.42 17.22
N LEU A 172 -13.63 -13.64 15.92
CA LEU A 172 -13.19 -12.73 14.87
C LEU A 172 -14.32 -11.76 14.48
N ALA A 173 -13.97 -10.64 13.90
CA ALA A 173 -14.95 -9.72 13.32
C ALA A 173 -15.53 -10.27 12.01
N THR A 174 -16.57 -9.61 11.50
CA THR A 174 -17.16 -9.95 10.20
C THR A 174 -16.12 -9.78 9.09
N PRO A 175 -15.91 -10.79 8.23
CA PRO A 175 -14.96 -10.69 7.14
C PRO A 175 -15.34 -9.62 6.12
N GLU A 176 -14.38 -8.80 5.73
CA GLU A 176 -14.50 -7.82 4.65
C GLU A 176 -13.43 -8.10 3.58
N LEU A 177 -13.66 -7.63 2.35
CA LEU A 177 -12.64 -7.69 1.32
C LEU A 177 -11.48 -6.75 1.66
N LEU A 178 -10.28 -7.31 1.78
CA LEU A 178 -9.08 -6.53 2.11
C LEU A 178 -8.63 -5.66 0.94
N PHE A 179 -8.80 -6.14 -0.29
CA PHE A 179 -8.45 -5.44 -1.52
C PHE A 179 -9.57 -5.55 -2.55
N GLU A 180 -9.75 -4.49 -3.31
CA GLU A 180 -10.69 -4.43 -4.43
C GLU A 180 -9.94 -4.46 -5.76
N LYS A 181 -10.57 -5.06 -6.76
CA LYS A 181 -10.05 -5.09 -8.11
C LYS A 181 -10.15 -3.70 -8.73
N ILE A 182 -9.10 -3.30 -9.42
CA ILE A 182 -9.08 -2.07 -10.21
C ILE A 182 -9.49 -2.44 -11.64
N GLU A 183 -10.59 -1.84 -12.10
CA GLU A 183 -11.10 -2.04 -13.45
C GLU A 183 -10.41 -1.09 -14.46
N ASP A 184 -10.49 -1.42 -15.76
CA ASP A 184 -9.83 -0.66 -16.82
C ASP A 184 -10.32 0.80 -16.89
N ASP A 185 -11.61 1.02 -16.63
CA ASP A 185 -12.22 2.36 -16.63
C ASP A 185 -11.57 3.30 -15.62
N ALA A 186 -11.17 2.79 -14.44
CA ALA A 186 -10.49 3.57 -13.42
C ALA A 186 -9.10 4.04 -13.91
N ILE A 187 -8.38 3.20 -14.62
CA ILE A 187 -7.07 3.54 -15.22
C ILE A 187 -7.26 4.54 -16.35
N GLN A 188 -8.25 4.34 -17.21
CA GLN A 188 -8.54 5.25 -18.32
C GLN A 188 -8.90 6.66 -17.79
N ALA A 189 -9.75 6.74 -16.77
CA ALA A 189 -10.11 8.01 -16.16
C ALA A 189 -8.90 8.80 -15.60
N GLN A 190 -7.93 8.10 -15.00
CA GLN A 190 -6.68 8.74 -14.52
C GLN A 190 -5.79 9.18 -15.68
N THR A 191 -5.70 8.37 -16.74
CA THR A 191 -4.93 8.72 -17.95
C THR A 191 -5.50 9.98 -18.62
N ASP A 192 -6.81 10.06 -18.76
CA ASP A 192 -7.50 11.20 -19.33
C ASP A 192 -7.32 12.47 -18.47
N ARG A 193 -7.38 12.31 -17.15
CA ARG A 193 -7.12 13.39 -16.20
C ARG A 193 -5.70 13.93 -16.35
N LEU A 194 -4.71 13.06 -16.42
CA LEU A 194 -3.30 13.47 -16.62
C LEU A 194 -3.11 14.18 -17.96
N ALA A 195 -3.70 13.67 -19.05
CA ALA A 195 -3.66 14.30 -20.36
C ALA A 195 -4.28 15.71 -20.36
N ARG A 196 -5.40 15.88 -19.63
CA ARG A 196 -6.03 17.20 -19.47
C ARG A 196 -5.14 18.16 -18.69
N ILE A 197 -4.59 17.74 -17.54
CA ILE A 197 -3.69 18.58 -16.73
C ILE A 197 -2.46 18.98 -17.53
N LYS A 198 -1.87 18.05 -18.29
CA LYS A 198 -0.72 18.36 -19.16
C LYS A 198 -1.08 19.43 -20.19
N LYS A 199 -2.23 19.31 -20.86
CA LYS A 199 -2.71 20.29 -21.83
C LYS A 199 -2.98 21.66 -21.20
N GLU A 200 -3.56 21.69 -19.99
CA GLU A 200 -3.80 22.91 -19.23
C GLU A 200 -2.47 23.59 -18.84
N ASN A 201 -1.47 22.85 -18.39
CA ASN A 201 -0.15 23.37 -18.05
C ASN A 201 0.59 23.89 -19.28
N GLU A 202 0.57 23.16 -20.40
CA GLU A 202 1.15 23.61 -21.67
C GLU A 202 0.48 24.90 -22.19
N ALA A 203 -0.82 25.04 -21.99
CA ALA A 203 -1.54 26.26 -22.34
C ALA A 203 -1.26 27.43 -21.39
N ALA A 204 -0.97 27.12 -20.11
CA ALA A 204 -0.61 28.11 -19.09
C ALA A 204 0.86 28.55 -19.16
N GLU A 205 1.73 27.77 -19.81
CA GLU A 205 3.11 28.19 -20.07
C GLU A 205 3.09 29.47 -20.90
N ARG A 206 3.32 30.61 -20.25
CA ARG A 206 3.51 31.87 -20.91
C ARG A 206 4.74 31.70 -21.79
N LYS A 207 4.57 31.75 -23.11
CA LYS A 207 5.70 31.87 -24.03
C LYS A 207 6.48 33.11 -23.58
N ALA A 208 7.69 32.89 -23.09
CA ALA A 208 8.57 33.99 -22.72
C ALA A 208 8.66 34.96 -23.92
N ALA A 209 8.42 36.21 -23.67
CA ALA A 209 8.64 37.18 -24.70
C ALA A 209 10.09 37.07 -25.22
N PRO A 210 10.33 37.23 -26.50
CA PRO A 210 11.68 37.17 -27.04
C PRO A 210 12.61 38.09 -26.25
N ILE A 211 13.82 37.60 -25.98
CA ILE A 211 14.84 38.39 -25.28
C ILE A 211 15.03 39.69 -26.07
N LYS A 212 14.89 40.81 -25.38
CA LYS A 212 15.15 42.14 -25.97
C LYS A 212 16.62 42.26 -26.32
N GLU A 213 16.92 43.21 -27.24
CA GLU A 213 18.30 43.53 -27.59
C GLU A 213 19.10 43.91 -26.34
N THR A 214 20.39 43.53 -26.35
CA THR A 214 21.31 43.86 -25.28
C THR A 214 21.50 45.36 -25.20
N ILE A 215 21.31 45.96 -24.05
CA ILE A 215 21.62 47.39 -23.80
C ILE A 215 23.07 47.51 -23.34
N ASP A 216 23.68 48.66 -23.63
CA ASP A 216 25.01 48.97 -23.12
C ASP A 216 24.97 49.30 -21.61
N PHE A 217 26.15 49.35 -21.00
CA PHE A 217 26.26 49.60 -19.55
C PHE A 217 25.78 51.04 -19.19
N GLU A 218 25.98 52.00 -20.06
CA GLU A 218 25.53 53.39 -19.84
C GLU A 218 24.00 53.49 -19.81
N ALA A 219 23.31 52.75 -20.65
CA ALA A 219 21.85 52.63 -20.60
C ALA A 219 21.34 51.91 -19.36
N PHE A 220 22.06 50.90 -18.89
CA PHE A 220 21.73 50.18 -17.64
C PHE A 220 21.96 51.07 -16.41
N GLU A 221 23.04 51.86 -16.38
CA GLU A 221 23.37 52.73 -15.24
C GLU A 221 22.32 53.85 -15.02
N LYS A 222 21.55 54.20 -16.06
CA LYS A 222 20.43 55.16 -15.95
C LYS A 222 19.18 54.56 -15.25
N LEU A 223 19.14 53.24 -15.00
CA LEU A 223 18.03 52.61 -14.34
C LEU A 223 18.18 52.76 -12.82
N ASP A 224 17.21 53.36 -12.18
CA ASP A 224 17.13 53.41 -10.71
C ASP A 224 16.19 52.28 -10.21
N ILE A 225 16.80 51.13 -9.83
CA ILE A 225 16.06 49.97 -9.37
C ILE A 225 16.19 49.91 -7.84
N ARG A 226 15.08 50.03 -7.13
CA ARG A 226 15.03 50.03 -5.68
C ARG A 226 14.16 48.91 -5.14
N VAL A 227 14.48 48.47 -3.95
CA VAL A 227 13.64 47.52 -3.16
C VAL A 227 12.76 48.36 -2.25
N GLY A 228 11.44 48.19 -2.37
CA GLY A 228 10.47 48.83 -1.49
C GLY A 228 9.78 47.80 -0.58
N LYS A 229 9.40 48.25 0.63
CA LYS A 229 8.59 47.44 1.55
C LYS A 229 7.11 47.61 1.21
N VAL A 230 6.42 46.53 0.94
CA VAL A 230 4.95 46.57 0.75
C VAL A 230 4.28 46.83 2.10
N LEU A 231 3.58 47.94 2.19
CA LEU A 231 2.82 48.37 3.38
C LEU A 231 1.39 47.86 3.33
N GLU A 232 0.76 47.94 2.17
CA GLU A 232 -0.63 47.51 1.94
C GLU A 232 -0.73 46.84 0.57
N CYS A 233 -1.59 45.82 0.46
CA CYS A 233 -1.91 45.15 -0.80
C CYS A 233 -3.41 44.83 -0.80
N GLU A 234 -4.15 45.44 -1.75
CA GLU A 234 -5.59 45.21 -1.86
C GLU A 234 -6.01 44.91 -3.31
N PRO A 235 -7.06 44.11 -3.53
CA PRO A 235 -7.60 43.95 -4.88
C PRO A 235 -8.21 45.24 -5.40
N VAL A 236 -7.93 45.55 -6.66
CA VAL A 236 -8.53 46.72 -7.32
C VAL A 236 -10.02 46.46 -7.61
N LYS A 237 -10.91 47.32 -7.11
CA LYS A 237 -12.36 47.24 -7.38
C LYS A 237 -12.62 47.17 -8.87
N LYS A 238 -13.38 46.18 -9.33
CA LYS A 238 -13.74 45.90 -10.75
C LYS A 238 -12.61 45.30 -11.61
N SER A 239 -11.59 44.69 -11.02
CA SER A 239 -10.58 43.95 -11.78
C SER A 239 -10.15 42.69 -11.00
N ASP A 240 -10.30 41.56 -11.64
CA ASP A 240 -9.86 40.25 -11.07
C ASP A 240 -8.35 39.98 -11.28
N LYS A 241 -7.66 40.92 -11.94
CA LYS A 241 -6.25 40.77 -12.36
C LYS A 241 -5.29 41.79 -11.77
N LEU A 242 -5.80 42.84 -11.14
CA LEU A 242 -4.98 43.92 -10.63
C LEU A 242 -5.00 44.00 -9.11
N LEU A 243 -3.83 44.23 -8.54
CA LEU A 243 -3.65 44.50 -7.13
C LEU A 243 -3.13 45.92 -6.95
N PHE A 244 -3.66 46.63 -5.97
CA PHE A 244 -3.12 47.91 -5.52
C PHE A 244 -2.08 47.64 -4.43
N PHE A 245 -0.89 48.21 -4.61
CA PHE A 245 0.19 48.16 -3.64
C PHE A 245 0.52 49.55 -3.13
N LYS A 246 0.62 49.70 -1.82
CA LYS A 246 1.26 50.81 -1.19
C LYS A 246 2.66 50.37 -0.76
N ILE A 247 3.69 51.06 -1.31
CA ILE A 247 5.08 50.63 -1.13
C ILE A 247 5.82 51.79 -0.45
N ASP A 248 6.57 51.43 0.60
CA ASP A 248 7.58 52.33 1.18
C ASP A 248 8.90 52.08 0.44
N ASP A 249 9.32 53.06 -0.32
CA ASP A 249 10.57 53.07 -1.09
C ASP A 249 11.74 53.73 -0.35
N GLY A 250 11.50 54.20 0.90
CA GLY A 250 12.48 54.85 1.74
C GLY A 250 12.75 56.33 1.36
N LEU A 251 11.98 56.91 0.42
CA LEU A 251 12.15 58.29 -0.02
C LEU A 251 11.16 59.27 0.62
N GLY A 252 10.25 58.77 1.46
CA GLY A 252 9.36 59.61 2.25
C GLY A 252 8.23 60.26 1.43
N GLY A 253 7.79 59.58 0.36
CA GLY A 253 6.66 59.98 -0.47
C GLY A 253 5.33 59.41 -0.03
#